data_560226b0e9b36977b7e6dec00d3381ef
#
_entry.id   560226b0e9b36977b7e6dec00d3381ef
#
_cell.length_a   1.000
_cell.length_b   1.000
_cell.length_c   1.000
_cell.angle_alpha   90.00
_cell.angle_beta   90.00
_cell.angle_gamma   90.00
#
_symmetry.space_group_name_H-M   'P 1'
#
loop_
_entity.id
_entity.type
_entity.pdbx_description
1 polymer ?
#
loop_
_entity_poly.entity_id
_entity_poly.type
_entity_poly.pdbx_seq_one_letter_code
_entity_poly.pdbx_strand_id
1 'polypeptide(L)'
;MVRRSAARFLIGIFLLSGCVASQYTAGDMQQDSGQETVTSPEDENENGEMNMTSANRQIRVTAEDGGEIIFELNESTAASDLYGQLPLSVEIEDFSDNEKIFYPEELDTSDTPLAEMEIGTLAYYEPWGDVVMFYGEYSENSSLYELGHVVSGGELIPELAGTVEIEAVQ
;
A
#
# COMPACT_ATOMS: atom_id res chain seq x y z
N MET A 1 -10.43 14.49 -42.47
CA MET A 1 -10.98 13.14 -42.70
C MET A 1 -10.23 12.17 -41.81
N VAL A 2 -10.77 11.83 -40.66
CA VAL A 2 -10.16 10.89 -39.69
C VAL A 2 -11.15 9.75 -39.51
N ARG A 3 -10.72 8.53 -39.87
CA ARG A 3 -11.52 7.30 -39.76
C ARG A 3 -11.46 6.78 -38.35
N ARG A 4 -12.61 6.70 -37.69
CA ARG A 4 -12.80 6.00 -36.40
C ARG A 4 -12.99 4.51 -36.68
N SER A 5 -12.09 3.65 -36.17
CA SER A 5 -12.27 2.21 -36.12
C SER A 5 -12.87 1.83 -34.77
N ALA A 6 -14.06 1.27 -34.80
CA ALA A 6 -14.73 0.67 -33.64
C ALA A 6 -14.32 -0.81 -33.53
N ALA A 7 -13.68 -1.20 -32.48
CA ALA A 7 -13.46 -2.60 -32.13
C ALA A 7 -14.60 -3.09 -31.22
N ARG A 8 -15.35 -4.07 -31.72
CA ARG A 8 -16.41 -4.78 -30.99
C ARG A 8 -15.75 -5.91 -30.20
N PHE A 9 -15.86 -5.89 -28.87
CA PHE A 9 -15.52 -7.03 -28.02
C PHE A 9 -16.75 -7.90 -27.76
N LEU A 10 -16.63 -9.18 -28.10
CA LEU A 10 -17.60 -10.24 -27.90
C LEU A 10 -17.48 -10.76 -26.45
N ILE A 11 -18.60 -10.79 -25.74
CA ILE A 11 -18.76 -11.35 -24.42
C ILE A 11 -18.94 -12.87 -24.58
N GLY A 12 -18.02 -13.64 -24.02
CA GLY A 12 -18.13 -15.09 -23.85
C GLY A 12 -18.57 -15.44 -22.43
N ILE A 13 -19.80 -15.94 -22.30
CA ILE A 13 -20.34 -16.46 -21.03
C ILE A 13 -19.93 -17.93 -20.91
N PHE A 14 -19.20 -18.29 -19.86
CA PHE A 14 -18.99 -19.69 -19.44
C PHE A 14 -19.68 -19.94 -18.10
N LEU A 15 -20.77 -20.68 -18.14
CA LEU A 15 -21.41 -21.31 -16.98
C LEU A 15 -20.79 -22.69 -16.79
N LEU A 16 -20.21 -22.98 -15.63
CA LEU A 16 -20.00 -24.36 -15.18
C LEU A 16 -20.31 -24.47 -13.70
N SER A 17 -21.41 -25.17 -13.47
CA SER A 17 -21.93 -25.66 -12.18
C SER A 17 -21.13 -26.89 -11.74
N GLY A 18 -20.77 -26.97 -10.46
CA GLY A 18 -20.14 -28.15 -9.86
C GLY A 18 -20.26 -28.14 -8.33
N CYS A 19 -21.36 -28.69 -7.81
CA CYS A 19 -21.50 -29.04 -6.39
C CYS A 19 -20.73 -30.34 -6.10
N VAL A 20 -19.89 -30.33 -5.05
CA VAL A 20 -19.49 -31.56 -4.35
C VAL A 20 -19.56 -31.30 -2.84
N ALA A 21 -20.48 -31.97 -2.19
CA ALA A 21 -20.58 -32.07 -0.74
C ALA A 21 -19.71 -33.25 -0.27
N SER A 22 -18.91 -33.05 0.77
CA SER A 22 -18.26 -34.13 1.50
C SER A 22 -18.48 -33.98 3.00
N GLN A 23 -19.07 -35.01 3.58
CA GLN A 23 -19.39 -35.15 4.98
C GLN A 23 -18.18 -35.72 5.72
N TYR A 24 -17.90 -35.24 6.94
CA TYR A 24 -17.03 -35.94 7.90
C TYR A 24 -17.78 -36.26 9.15
N THR A 25 -17.59 -37.50 9.50
CA THR A 25 -18.08 -38.15 10.72
C THR A 25 -17.27 -37.75 11.94
N ALA A 26 -17.97 -37.61 13.04
CA ALA A 26 -17.44 -37.46 14.39
C ALA A 26 -16.84 -38.78 14.91
N GLY A 27 -15.81 -38.69 15.72
CA GLY A 27 -15.25 -39.75 16.56
C GLY A 27 -14.59 -39.09 17.75
N ASP A 28 -15.00 -39.30 18.72
CA ASP A 28 -15.28 -39.64 20.09
C ASP A 28 -14.02 -39.90 20.92
N MET A 29 -14.01 -39.21 22.10
CA MET A 29 -13.41 -39.50 23.41
C MET A 29 -12.04 -40.17 23.57
N GLN A 30 -11.14 -39.58 24.39
CA GLN A 30 -10.86 -40.12 25.71
C GLN A 30 -10.02 -39.15 26.58
N GLN A 31 -10.49 -38.97 27.78
CA GLN A 31 -9.95 -38.24 28.92
C GLN A 31 -8.93 -39.15 29.64
N ASP A 32 -7.76 -38.63 29.98
CA ASP A 32 -7.01 -39.16 31.12
C ASP A 32 -6.27 -38.05 31.90
N SER A 33 -6.43 -38.11 33.20
CA SER A 33 -5.97 -37.22 34.23
C SER A 33 -4.60 -37.69 34.77
N GLY A 34 -3.68 -36.78 34.99
CA GLY A 34 -2.44 -37.06 35.71
C GLY A 34 -1.77 -35.78 36.17
N GLN A 35 -2.02 -35.45 37.43
CA GLN A 35 -1.39 -34.37 38.19
C GLN A 35 -0.04 -34.89 38.69
N GLU A 36 1.01 -34.09 38.62
CA GLU A 36 1.98 -33.90 39.71
C GLU A 36 2.99 -32.77 39.45
N THR A 37 3.13 -31.98 40.46
CA THR A 37 4.00 -30.88 40.79
C THR A 37 5.50 -31.22 40.65
N VAL A 38 6.38 -30.23 40.39
CA VAL A 38 7.52 -29.78 41.24
C VAL A 38 8.38 -28.72 40.53
N THR A 39 8.49 -27.57 41.21
CA THR A 39 9.65 -26.64 41.37
C THR A 39 10.41 -26.09 40.14
N SER A 40 10.38 -24.75 40.11
CA SER A 40 11.36 -23.81 39.54
C SER A 40 12.81 -24.11 39.90
N PRO A 41 13.80 -23.69 39.12
CA PRO A 41 14.36 -22.38 39.39
C PRO A 41 14.54 -21.48 38.18
N GLU A 42 14.61 -20.22 38.51
CA GLU A 42 14.92 -19.02 37.75
C GLU A 42 16.18 -19.20 36.89
N ASP A 43 16.05 -18.90 35.60
CA ASP A 43 17.13 -18.38 34.78
C ASP A 43 16.59 -17.14 34.06
N GLU A 44 17.03 -16.02 34.57
CA GLU A 44 16.89 -14.71 33.94
C GLU A 44 17.66 -14.75 32.61
N ASN A 45 16.94 -14.97 31.50
CA ASN A 45 17.43 -14.59 30.21
C ASN A 45 16.72 -13.30 29.83
N GLU A 46 17.32 -12.19 30.22
CA GLU A 46 17.05 -10.89 29.63
C GLU A 46 17.39 -10.96 28.14
N ASN A 47 16.49 -11.58 27.36
CA ASN A 47 16.45 -11.33 25.94
C ASN A 47 15.73 -9.98 25.79
N GLY A 48 16.54 -8.93 25.82
CA GLY A 48 16.09 -7.61 25.41
C GLY A 48 15.55 -7.73 23.98
N GLU A 49 14.27 -8.07 23.85
CA GLU A 49 13.50 -7.68 22.70
C GLU A 49 13.63 -6.17 22.65
N MET A 50 14.56 -5.71 21.80
CA MET A 50 14.48 -4.38 21.26
C MET A 50 13.09 -4.32 20.60
N ASN A 51 12.12 -3.85 21.35
CA ASN A 51 10.93 -3.26 20.79
C ASN A 51 11.44 -2.07 19.97
N MET A 52 11.88 -2.36 18.75
CA MET A 52 11.97 -1.36 17.69
C MET A 52 10.53 -0.92 17.51
N THR A 53 10.15 0.12 18.25
CA THR A 53 9.03 0.96 17.88
C THR A 53 9.23 1.21 16.40
N SER A 54 8.37 0.62 15.57
CA SER A 54 8.32 0.93 14.15
C SER A 54 8.16 2.44 14.10
N ALA A 55 9.26 3.13 13.86
CA ALA A 55 9.21 4.57 13.70
C ALA A 55 8.38 4.77 12.44
N ASN A 56 7.17 5.31 12.58
CA ASN A 56 6.29 5.59 11.46
C ASN A 56 7.10 6.35 10.41
N ARG A 57 7.43 5.68 9.31
CA ARG A 57 8.21 6.27 8.23
C ARG A 57 7.34 7.30 7.56
N GLN A 58 7.73 8.56 7.65
CA GLN A 58 7.04 9.65 7.01
C GLN A 58 7.91 10.30 5.96
N ILE A 59 7.26 10.73 4.88
CA ILE A 59 7.86 11.53 3.83
C ILE A 59 7.16 12.87 3.74
N ARG A 60 7.92 13.91 3.40
CA ARG A 60 7.42 15.25 3.15
C ARG A 60 7.54 15.56 1.68
N VAL A 61 6.46 15.98 1.08
CA VAL A 61 6.41 16.58 -0.26
C VAL A 61 6.33 18.08 -0.09
N THR A 62 7.30 18.83 -0.61
CA THR A 62 7.36 20.30 -0.54
C THR A 62 7.18 20.89 -1.92
N ALA A 63 6.13 21.68 -2.11
CA ALA A 63 5.86 22.41 -3.33
C ALA A 63 6.77 23.66 -3.48
N GLU A 64 6.92 24.20 -4.69
CA GLU A 64 7.73 25.40 -4.96
C GLU A 64 7.32 26.63 -4.17
N ASP A 65 6.02 26.76 -3.82
CA ASP A 65 5.47 27.85 -3.02
C ASP A 65 5.66 27.65 -1.50
N GLY A 66 6.24 26.51 -1.10
CA GLY A 66 6.51 26.13 0.29
C GLY A 66 5.34 25.41 0.99
N GLY A 67 4.30 25.00 0.26
CA GLY A 67 3.27 24.10 0.77
C GLY A 67 3.88 22.72 1.10
N GLU A 68 3.52 22.15 2.26
CA GLU A 68 4.03 20.85 2.71
C GLU A 68 2.90 19.84 2.87
N ILE A 69 3.12 18.62 2.36
CA ILE A 69 2.24 17.47 2.51
C ILE A 69 3.04 16.36 3.16
N ILE A 70 2.50 15.73 4.20
CA ILE A 70 3.14 14.62 4.89
C ILE A 70 2.35 13.34 4.63
N PHE A 71 3.04 12.33 4.17
CA PHE A 71 2.51 10.96 4.06
C PHE A 71 3.18 10.05 5.09
N GLU A 72 2.40 9.18 5.69
CA GLU A 72 2.88 8.06 6.48
C GLU A 72 2.92 6.82 5.59
N LEU A 73 4.10 6.20 5.47
CA LEU A 73 4.31 5.01 4.66
C LEU A 73 3.99 3.74 5.45
N ASN A 74 3.43 2.75 4.76
CA ASN A 74 3.27 1.41 5.32
C ASN A 74 4.62 0.65 5.37
N GLU A 75 4.59 -0.61 5.83
CA GLU A 75 5.80 -1.42 6.02
C GLU A 75 6.15 -2.30 4.80
N SER A 76 5.46 -2.15 3.67
CA SER A 76 5.68 -2.94 2.45
C SER A 76 7.05 -2.69 1.82
N THR A 77 7.46 -3.63 0.96
CA THR A 77 8.71 -3.49 0.19
C THR A 77 8.65 -2.28 -0.73
N ALA A 78 7.56 -2.06 -1.47
CA ALA A 78 7.43 -0.90 -2.35
C ALA A 78 7.53 0.44 -1.60
N ALA A 79 6.92 0.55 -0.42
CA ALA A 79 7.04 1.75 0.42
C ALA A 79 8.48 1.94 0.94
N SER A 80 9.18 0.83 1.24
CA SER A 80 10.60 0.85 1.63
C SER A 80 11.51 1.27 0.50
N ASP A 81 11.24 0.80 -0.72
CA ASP A 81 11.99 1.15 -1.92
C ASP A 81 11.83 2.64 -2.25
N LEU A 82 10.59 3.16 -2.17
CA LEU A 82 10.36 4.60 -2.33
C LEU A 82 11.14 5.42 -1.29
N TYR A 83 11.05 5.02 -0.01
CA TYR A 83 11.77 5.69 1.06
C TYR A 83 13.29 5.64 0.88
N GLY A 84 13.82 4.54 0.35
CA GLY A 84 15.25 4.36 0.05
C GLY A 84 15.79 5.24 -1.08
N GLN A 85 14.90 5.77 -1.94
CA GLN A 85 15.29 6.68 -3.04
C GLN A 85 15.40 8.14 -2.61
N LEU A 86 14.93 8.48 -1.40
CA LEU A 86 14.94 9.87 -0.92
C LEU A 86 16.36 10.40 -0.64
N PRO A 87 16.63 11.71 -0.85
CA PRO A 87 15.67 12.72 -1.32
C PRO A 87 15.44 12.65 -2.82
N LEU A 88 14.21 13.01 -3.27
CA LEU A 88 13.83 13.08 -4.68
C LEU A 88 13.43 14.50 -5.05
N SER A 89 13.81 14.91 -6.27
CA SER A 89 13.30 16.12 -6.94
C SER A 89 12.57 15.64 -8.19
N VAL A 90 11.25 15.76 -8.22
CA VAL A 90 10.40 15.17 -9.26
C VAL A 90 9.39 16.17 -9.81
N GLU A 91 9.02 16.00 -11.08
CA GLU A 91 7.96 16.78 -11.70
C GLU A 91 6.61 16.12 -11.41
N ILE A 92 5.63 16.93 -11.02
CA ILE A 92 4.25 16.50 -10.79
C ILE A 92 3.44 16.68 -12.05
N GLU A 93 2.70 15.64 -12.41
CA GLU A 93 1.76 15.65 -13.52
C GLU A 93 0.32 15.49 -13.00
N ASP A 94 -0.63 16.17 -13.67
CA ASP A 94 -2.05 15.92 -13.48
C ASP A 94 -2.47 14.68 -14.25
N PHE A 95 -3.13 13.75 -13.58
CA PHE A 95 -3.79 12.65 -14.26
C PHE A 95 -5.28 12.61 -13.87
N SER A 96 -6.17 12.76 -14.86
CA SER A 96 -7.60 12.92 -14.60
C SER A 96 -7.91 14.17 -13.75
N ASP A 97 -8.93 14.11 -12.88
CA ASP A 97 -9.39 15.18 -12.01
C ASP A 97 -9.40 14.79 -10.51
N ASN A 98 -8.69 13.73 -10.18
CA ASN A 98 -8.70 13.13 -8.85
C ASN A 98 -7.32 12.69 -8.32
N GLU A 99 -6.24 12.85 -9.11
CA GLU A 99 -4.91 12.38 -8.75
C GLU A 99 -3.77 13.22 -9.33
N LYS A 100 -2.67 13.29 -8.58
CA LYS A 100 -1.37 13.80 -9.03
C LYS A 100 -0.40 12.65 -9.08
N ILE A 101 0.48 12.63 -10.09
CA ILE A 101 1.42 11.54 -10.29
C ILE A 101 2.87 12.04 -10.42
N PHE A 102 3.80 11.16 -10.09
CA PHE A 102 5.23 11.31 -10.37
C PHE A 102 5.90 9.96 -10.60
N TYR A 103 7.08 9.94 -11.19
CA TYR A 103 7.78 8.72 -11.59
C TYR A 103 9.07 8.53 -10.76
N PRO A 104 9.08 7.62 -9.77
CA PRO A 104 10.31 7.18 -9.09
C PRO A 104 11.08 6.15 -9.94
N GLU A 105 12.16 5.56 -9.39
CA GLU A 105 12.67 4.28 -9.88
C GLU A 105 11.68 3.15 -9.56
N GLU A 106 11.76 2.03 -10.31
CA GLU A 106 10.85 0.89 -10.15
C GLU A 106 10.78 0.38 -8.70
N LEU A 107 9.58 0.09 -8.21
CA LEU A 107 9.32 -0.40 -6.85
C LEU A 107 8.91 -1.88 -6.88
N ASP A 108 9.37 -2.68 -5.91
CA ASP A 108 8.98 -4.08 -5.76
C ASP A 108 7.63 -4.21 -5.03
N THR A 109 6.61 -4.63 -5.75
CA THR A 109 5.24 -4.77 -5.24
C THR A 109 4.91 -6.14 -4.66
N SER A 110 5.88 -7.06 -4.55
CA SER A 110 5.67 -8.49 -4.26
C SER A 110 4.93 -8.77 -2.94
N ASP A 111 5.03 -7.91 -1.93
CA ASP A 111 4.35 -8.02 -0.64
C ASP A 111 3.47 -6.81 -0.31
N THR A 112 3.25 -5.94 -1.30
CA THR A 112 2.54 -4.68 -1.11
C THR A 112 1.03 -4.88 -1.23
N PRO A 113 0.22 -4.40 -0.27
CA PRO A 113 -1.23 -4.50 -0.34
C PRO A 113 -1.81 -3.66 -1.48
N LEU A 114 -3.00 -4.04 -1.96
CA LEU A 114 -3.75 -3.22 -2.91
C LEU A 114 -4.33 -1.99 -2.20
N ALA A 115 -4.46 -0.89 -2.94
CA ALA A 115 -5.02 0.36 -2.42
C ALA A 115 -6.52 0.25 -2.11
N GLU A 116 -6.96 0.77 -0.98
CA GLU A 116 -8.31 0.67 -0.43
C GLU A 116 -9.19 1.89 -0.75
N MET A 117 -9.17 2.44 -1.93
CA MET A 117 -10.07 3.50 -2.44
C MET A 117 -10.34 4.67 -1.47
N GLU A 118 -9.41 4.99 -0.58
CA GLU A 118 -9.52 6.11 0.35
C GLU A 118 -8.90 7.39 -0.24
N ILE A 119 -9.55 8.55 -0.04
CA ILE A 119 -8.97 9.84 -0.41
C ILE A 119 -7.78 10.12 0.49
N GLY A 120 -6.66 10.54 -0.10
CA GLY A 120 -5.40 10.74 0.61
C GLY A 120 -4.45 9.55 0.53
N THR A 121 -4.83 8.48 -0.15
CA THR A 121 -3.94 7.35 -0.43
C THR A 121 -2.76 7.77 -1.29
N LEU A 122 -1.56 7.32 -0.89
CA LEU A 122 -0.37 7.29 -1.72
C LEU A 122 -0.24 5.86 -2.26
N ALA A 123 -0.22 5.68 -3.57
CA ALA A 123 -0.18 4.37 -4.20
C ALA A 123 0.82 4.30 -5.36
N TYR A 124 1.23 3.09 -5.75
CA TYR A 124 2.05 2.83 -6.92
C TYR A 124 1.24 2.10 -7.98
N TYR A 125 1.15 2.65 -9.18
CA TYR A 125 0.51 2.01 -10.32
C TYR A 125 1.57 1.28 -11.17
N GLU A 126 1.71 -0.02 -10.90
CA GLU A 126 2.76 -0.87 -11.47
C GLU A 126 2.87 -0.82 -13.00
N PRO A 127 1.76 -0.81 -13.80
CA PRO A 127 1.88 -0.85 -15.26
C PRO A 127 2.58 0.36 -15.89
N TRP A 128 2.59 1.50 -15.20
CA TRP A 128 3.23 2.74 -15.68
C TRP A 128 4.45 3.13 -14.85
N GLY A 129 4.62 2.54 -13.66
CA GLY A 129 5.72 2.84 -12.77
C GLY A 129 5.60 4.20 -12.08
N ASP A 130 4.38 4.70 -11.93
CA ASP A 130 4.13 5.99 -11.30
C ASP A 130 3.60 5.85 -9.87
N VAL A 131 3.95 6.80 -9.03
CA VAL A 131 3.35 7.01 -7.72
C VAL A 131 2.22 8.01 -7.85
N VAL A 132 1.08 7.66 -7.27
CA VAL A 132 -0.19 8.38 -7.35
C VAL A 132 -0.55 8.94 -5.98
N MET A 133 -0.87 10.22 -5.91
CA MET A 133 -1.42 10.92 -4.74
C MET A 133 -2.90 11.21 -5.00
N PHE A 134 -3.81 10.45 -4.39
CA PHE A 134 -5.25 10.61 -4.59
C PHE A 134 -5.81 11.75 -3.73
N TYR A 135 -6.47 12.70 -4.37
CA TYR A 135 -7.23 13.77 -3.71
C TYR A 135 -8.74 13.71 -3.99
N GLY A 136 -9.18 12.76 -4.80
CA GLY A 136 -10.57 12.48 -5.12
C GLY A 136 -10.89 10.99 -5.10
N GLU A 137 -12.16 10.66 -5.32
CA GLU A 137 -12.62 9.27 -5.37
C GLU A 137 -12.01 8.52 -6.57
N TYR A 138 -11.64 7.27 -6.36
CA TYR A 138 -11.14 6.36 -7.40
C TYR A 138 -11.75 4.97 -7.24
N SER A 139 -11.56 4.11 -8.23
CA SER A 139 -12.12 2.76 -8.24
C SER A 139 -11.06 1.72 -7.94
N GLU A 140 -11.49 0.57 -7.42
CA GLU A 140 -10.64 -0.60 -7.20
C GLU A 140 -9.86 -0.96 -8.47
N ASN A 141 -8.55 -1.21 -8.30
CA ASN A 141 -7.64 -1.58 -9.38
C ASN A 141 -6.60 -2.58 -8.88
N SER A 142 -6.55 -3.76 -9.48
CA SER A 142 -5.65 -4.85 -9.09
C SER A 142 -4.17 -4.61 -9.40
N SER A 143 -3.82 -3.48 -10.01
CA SER A 143 -2.44 -3.06 -10.28
C SER A 143 -2.05 -1.79 -9.52
N LEU A 144 -2.87 -1.38 -8.57
CA LEU A 144 -2.65 -0.21 -7.74
C LEU A 144 -2.30 -0.66 -6.32
N TYR A 145 -1.06 -0.44 -5.92
CA TYR A 145 -0.48 -0.91 -4.67
C TYR A 145 -0.32 0.22 -3.67
N GLU A 146 -0.80 0.04 -2.45
CA GLU A 146 -0.76 1.07 -1.42
C GLU A 146 0.64 1.22 -0.82
N LEU A 147 1.13 2.45 -0.78
CA LEU A 147 2.39 2.82 -0.14
C LEU A 147 2.18 3.50 1.21
N GLY A 148 1.00 4.11 1.43
CA GLY A 148 0.67 4.83 2.64
C GLY A 148 -0.46 5.83 2.47
N HIS A 149 -0.61 6.71 3.48
CA HIS A 149 -1.69 7.69 3.52
C HIS A 149 -1.19 9.07 3.93
N VAL A 150 -1.89 10.11 3.47
CA VAL A 150 -1.65 11.49 3.89
C VAL A 150 -2.02 11.65 5.37
N VAL A 151 -1.14 12.28 6.15
CA VAL A 151 -1.38 12.61 7.57
C VAL A 151 -1.47 14.10 7.82
N SER A 152 -0.99 14.93 6.88
CA SER A 152 -1.09 16.39 6.95
C SER A 152 -0.99 17.02 5.56
N GLY A 153 -1.70 18.12 5.33
CA GLY A 153 -1.63 18.91 4.10
C GLY A 153 -2.33 18.28 2.89
N GLY A 154 -3.19 17.27 3.07
CA GLY A 154 -3.87 16.59 1.97
C GLY A 154 -4.71 17.49 1.07
N GLU A 155 -5.22 18.61 1.60
CA GLU A 155 -5.93 19.64 0.85
C GLU A 155 -5.07 20.36 -0.19
N LEU A 156 -3.75 20.29 -0.07
CA LEU A 156 -2.80 20.88 -1.01
C LEU A 156 -2.47 19.98 -2.21
N ILE A 157 -2.81 18.68 -2.15
CA ILE A 157 -2.50 17.75 -3.24
C ILE A 157 -3.02 18.26 -4.60
N PRO A 158 -4.28 18.72 -4.74
CA PRO A 158 -4.78 19.21 -6.04
C PRO A 158 -4.05 20.46 -6.57
N GLU A 159 -3.35 21.20 -5.71
CA GLU A 159 -2.63 22.42 -6.07
C GLU A 159 -1.16 22.14 -6.49
N LEU A 160 -0.66 20.93 -6.26
CA LEU A 160 0.70 20.56 -6.65
C LEU A 160 0.90 20.70 -8.16
N ALA A 161 1.98 21.37 -8.56
CA ALA A 161 2.39 21.54 -9.94
C ALA A 161 3.90 21.81 -10.02
N GLY A 162 4.48 21.55 -11.19
CA GLY A 162 5.93 21.76 -11.39
C GLY A 162 6.78 20.76 -10.63
N THR A 163 7.96 21.17 -10.22
CA THR A 163 8.90 20.33 -9.48
C THR A 163 8.62 20.40 -7.98
N VAL A 164 8.62 19.24 -7.32
CA VAL A 164 8.52 19.14 -5.86
C VAL A 164 9.76 18.43 -5.31
N GLU A 165 10.09 18.75 -4.05
CA GLU A 165 11.10 18.02 -3.28
C GLU A 165 10.41 17.03 -2.34
N ILE A 166 10.89 15.76 -2.33
CA ILE A 166 10.38 14.72 -1.43
C ILE A 166 11.52 14.27 -0.53
N GLU A 167 11.32 14.39 0.79
CA GLU A 167 12.34 14.10 1.80
C GLU A 167 11.78 13.21 2.92
N ALA A 168 12.66 12.47 3.60
CA ALA A 168 12.32 11.76 4.82
C ALA A 168 12.06 12.77 5.96
N VAL A 169 10.97 12.58 6.71
CA VAL A 169 10.73 13.31 7.97
C VAL A 169 11.58 12.67 9.06
N GLN A 170 12.39 13.49 9.77
CA GLN A 170 13.28 13.08 10.85
C GLN A 170 12.60 13.22 12.21
#